data_188a092405742a19246dd47159be6195
#
_entry.id   188a092405742a19246dd47159be6195
#
_cell.length_a   1.000
_cell.length_b   1.000
_cell.length_c   1.000
_cell.angle_alpha   90.00
_cell.angle_beta   90.00
_cell.angle_gamma   90.00
#
_symmetry.space_group_name_H-M   'P 1'
#
loop_
_entity.id
_entity.type
_entity.pdbx_description
1 polymer ?
#
loop_
_entity_poly.entity_id
_entity_poly.type
_entity_poly.pdbx_seq_one_letter_code
_entity_poly.pdbx_strand_id
1 'polypeptide(L)'
;MSGKPAARLGDTIVCSLPQVLPATPPPPHAPPPGLPIIPPCALTVWIGGKPAARMGDFSICIAPVPTPNPILRGAFPVPIMNMPAARMTDSGTHPGSVIMPPCCPTVLIGLSGTTGNPRLGNQACQSMAGGRNPAPGSTDSSGNSIASNTAGQSYNNCGIESSRQIVQQANGANPGQETMFNNAITNGNASQAAIGSPGSGSGVVTAQNQAWYSGGTTPSQQATILTNNGVPSQTIAPTATGAQLSQYETALSQGRGVVANGDVSGLPGWGTQTGQHAVLVTGYEYDDNGNITHVIYNDTGIGACNQRATAAQFQNFLTTGANNSIAGGFAPSGAAVTNNPIW
;
A
#
# COMPACT_ATOMS: atom_id res chain seq x y z
N MET A 1 5.07 -13.49 11.58
CA MET A 1 5.68 -12.74 12.69
C MET A 1 4.59 -12.47 13.72
N SER A 2 4.85 -12.71 14.98
CA SER A 2 3.86 -12.53 16.06
C SER A 2 3.79 -11.05 16.45
N GLY A 3 2.58 -10.51 16.58
CA GLY A 3 2.37 -9.19 17.15
C GLY A 3 2.87 -9.09 18.61
N LYS A 4 2.90 -7.87 19.14
CA LYS A 4 3.21 -7.61 20.55
C LYS A 4 1.92 -7.60 21.38
N PRO A 5 1.93 -8.07 22.63
CA PRO A 5 0.79 -7.97 23.53
C PRO A 5 0.26 -6.55 23.64
N ALA A 6 -1.07 -6.39 23.55
CA ALA A 6 -1.74 -5.11 23.65
C ALA A 6 -1.62 -4.53 25.07
N ALA A 7 -1.34 -3.24 25.18
CA ALA A 7 -1.30 -2.52 26.44
C ALA A 7 -2.71 -2.01 26.84
N ARG A 8 -2.95 -1.91 28.14
CA ARG A 8 -4.27 -1.57 28.71
C ARG A 8 -4.13 -0.67 29.92
N LEU A 9 -5.23 -0.12 30.34
CA LEU A 9 -5.33 0.56 31.63
C LEU A 9 -4.76 -0.33 32.75
N GLY A 10 -3.85 0.20 33.54
CA GLY A 10 -3.18 -0.49 34.66
C GLY A 10 -2.00 -1.38 34.28
N ASP A 11 -1.72 -1.59 32.99
CA ASP A 11 -0.42 -2.16 32.56
C ASP A 11 0.70 -1.13 32.85
N THR A 12 1.94 -1.56 33.03
CA THR A 12 2.96 -0.71 33.64
C THR A 12 3.99 -0.18 32.67
N ILE A 13 4.46 1.04 32.92
CA ILE A 13 5.59 1.66 32.23
C ILE A 13 6.74 1.82 33.22
N VAL A 14 7.92 1.29 32.88
CA VAL A 14 9.16 1.65 33.58
C VAL A 14 9.76 2.91 32.98
N CYS A 15 10.51 3.65 33.81
CA CYS A 15 11.25 4.81 33.36
C CYS A 15 12.64 4.76 33.99
N SER A 16 13.65 4.63 33.16
CA SER A 16 15.08 4.54 33.59
C SER A 16 15.74 5.90 33.77
N LEU A 17 15.03 7.01 33.58
CA LEU A 17 15.56 8.34 33.88
C LEU A 17 16.03 8.40 35.34
N PRO A 18 17.27 8.85 35.58
CA PRO A 18 17.75 9.07 36.93
C PRO A 18 16.92 10.14 37.64
N GLN A 19 16.59 9.93 38.91
CA GLN A 19 16.04 10.98 39.74
C GLN A 19 17.13 12.01 40.04
N VAL A 20 16.80 13.29 39.98
CA VAL A 20 17.68 14.35 40.43
C VAL A 20 17.65 14.42 41.97
N LEU A 21 18.25 13.43 42.62
CA LEU A 21 18.40 13.36 44.05
C LEU A 21 19.90 13.32 44.40
N PRO A 22 20.30 13.79 45.60
CA PRO A 22 21.70 13.76 46.03
C PRO A 22 22.24 12.34 46.31
N ALA A 23 21.48 11.30 45.97
CA ALA A 23 21.93 9.90 46.10
C ALA A 23 22.79 9.49 44.91
N THR A 24 23.82 8.69 45.17
CA THR A 24 24.76 8.23 44.13
C THR A 24 24.86 6.70 44.17
N PRO A 25 24.40 5.99 43.15
CA PRO A 25 23.72 6.46 41.94
C PRO A 25 22.26 6.85 42.21
N PRO A 26 21.72 7.84 41.49
CA PRO A 26 20.33 8.22 41.65
C PRO A 26 19.40 7.10 41.20
N PRO A 27 18.33 6.78 41.95
CA PRO A 27 17.37 5.75 41.56
C PRO A 27 16.57 6.18 40.30
N PRO A 28 16.02 5.24 39.53
CA PRO A 28 15.19 5.55 38.37
C PRO A 28 13.84 6.13 38.78
N HIS A 29 13.21 6.96 37.92
CA HIS A 29 11.93 7.60 38.14
C HIS A 29 10.77 6.61 38.35
N ALA A 30 10.80 5.50 37.64
CA ALA A 30 9.82 4.41 37.78
C ALA A 30 10.55 3.08 37.64
N PRO A 31 11.15 2.58 38.74
CA PRO A 31 11.84 1.29 38.72
C PRO A 31 10.86 0.14 38.48
N PRO A 32 11.35 -1.05 38.07
CA PRO A 32 10.50 -2.24 37.98
C PRO A 32 9.74 -2.49 39.29
N PRO A 33 8.46 -2.89 39.23
CA PRO A 33 7.68 -3.29 38.05
C PRO A 33 7.10 -2.15 37.21
N GLY A 34 7.44 -0.90 37.46
CA GLY A 34 6.92 0.27 36.77
C GLY A 34 5.67 0.88 37.40
N LEU A 35 5.17 1.95 36.80
CA LEU A 35 3.99 2.66 37.24
C LEU A 35 2.83 2.45 36.25
N PRO A 36 1.59 2.35 36.74
CA PRO A 36 0.47 1.98 35.91
C PRO A 36 0.13 3.07 34.89
N ILE A 37 -0.32 2.62 33.72
CA ILE A 37 -1.03 3.48 32.76
C ILE A 37 -2.36 3.86 33.41
N ILE A 38 -2.63 5.16 33.45
CA ILE A 38 -3.82 5.71 34.14
C ILE A 38 -4.87 6.19 33.11
N PRO A 39 -6.13 6.42 33.54
CA PRO A 39 -7.18 6.96 32.67
C PRO A 39 -6.73 8.28 31.98
N PRO A 40 -7.33 8.64 30.77
CA PRO A 40 -8.62 8.08 30.32
C PRO A 40 -8.57 6.77 29.51
N CYS A 41 -7.46 6.39 28.88
CA CYS A 41 -7.42 5.25 27.95
C CYS A 41 -8.64 5.19 27.00
N ALA A 42 -8.80 4.15 26.23
CA ALA A 42 -9.94 4.00 25.32
C ALA A 42 -11.14 3.36 26.04
N LEU A 43 -12.00 4.15 26.61
CA LEU A 43 -13.13 3.66 27.43
C LEU A 43 -14.15 2.82 26.64
N THR A 44 -14.21 2.96 25.31
CA THR A 44 -15.14 2.20 24.45
C THR A 44 -14.53 0.96 23.82
N VAL A 45 -13.21 0.76 23.98
CA VAL A 45 -12.49 -0.40 23.43
C VAL A 45 -11.86 -1.18 24.57
N TRP A 46 -12.33 -2.42 24.77
CA TRP A 46 -11.89 -3.27 25.87
C TRP A 46 -11.00 -4.41 25.35
N ILE A 47 -9.87 -4.60 25.98
CA ILE A 47 -8.91 -5.65 25.69
C ILE A 47 -8.66 -6.46 26.97
N GLY A 48 -9.02 -7.74 26.95
CA GLY A 48 -8.88 -8.58 28.13
C GLY A 48 -9.56 -8.03 29.38
N GLY A 49 -10.74 -7.42 29.23
CA GLY A 49 -11.54 -6.88 30.34
C GLY A 49 -11.08 -5.53 30.89
N LYS A 50 -10.16 -4.82 30.20
CA LYS A 50 -9.70 -3.48 30.59
C LYS A 50 -9.72 -2.52 29.39
N PRO A 51 -9.92 -1.21 29.60
CA PRO A 51 -9.79 -0.22 28.55
C PRO A 51 -8.43 -0.29 27.85
N ALA A 52 -8.42 -0.23 26.51
CA ALA A 52 -7.20 -0.27 25.72
C ALA A 52 -6.36 1.00 25.92
N ALA A 53 -5.05 0.85 25.99
CA ALA A 53 -4.11 1.97 25.98
C ALA A 53 -3.71 2.34 24.57
N ARG A 54 -3.40 3.62 24.35
CA ARG A 54 -3.09 4.23 23.06
C ARG A 54 -1.89 5.16 23.16
N MET A 55 -1.34 5.54 22.04
CA MET A 55 -0.41 6.67 21.98
C MET A 55 -1.05 7.91 22.61
N GLY A 56 -0.30 8.62 23.47
CA GLY A 56 -0.80 9.76 24.24
C GLY A 56 -1.38 9.42 25.60
N ASP A 57 -1.85 8.19 25.86
CA ASP A 57 -2.15 7.73 27.22
C ASP A 57 -0.86 7.64 28.04
N PHE A 58 -0.90 7.76 29.36
CA PHE A 58 0.31 7.99 30.15
C PHE A 58 0.33 7.28 31.51
N SER A 59 1.53 7.15 32.05
CA SER A 59 1.77 6.92 33.47
C SER A 59 2.30 8.17 34.14
N ILE A 60 2.31 8.25 35.47
CA ILE A 60 2.94 9.37 36.19
C ILE A 60 4.20 8.87 36.87
N CYS A 61 5.36 9.34 36.43
CA CYS A 61 6.63 9.12 37.11
C CYS A 61 6.67 9.94 38.42
N ILE A 62 7.10 9.31 39.51
CA ILE A 62 6.85 9.84 40.88
C ILE A 62 7.97 10.70 41.45
N ALA A 63 9.11 10.82 40.81
CA ALA A 63 10.23 11.52 41.46
C ALA A 63 11.04 12.39 40.49
N PRO A 64 11.64 13.49 40.92
CA PRO A 64 11.44 14.17 42.22
C PRO A 64 10.12 14.91 42.32
N VAL A 65 9.45 15.15 41.15
CA VAL A 65 8.13 15.75 41.03
C VAL A 65 7.29 14.83 40.13
N PRO A 66 6.03 14.56 40.51
CA PRO A 66 5.16 13.78 39.66
C PRO A 66 5.07 14.36 38.24
N THR A 67 5.53 13.60 37.25
CA THR A 67 5.61 14.08 35.86
C THR A 67 4.94 13.07 34.93
N PRO A 68 4.00 13.51 34.07
CA PRO A 68 3.40 12.65 33.07
C PRO A 68 4.46 12.07 32.11
N ASN A 69 4.33 10.80 31.82
CA ASN A 69 5.13 10.07 30.82
C ASN A 69 4.19 9.49 29.76
N PRO A 70 3.75 10.30 28.78
CA PRO A 70 2.92 9.84 27.70
C PRO A 70 3.58 8.75 26.86
N ILE A 71 2.79 7.79 26.40
CA ILE A 71 3.19 6.80 25.42
C ILE A 71 3.46 7.52 24.11
N LEU A 72 4.72 7.48 23.66
CA LEU A 72 5.18 8.18 22.46
C LEU A 72 4.99 7.36 21.19
N ARG A 73 5.00 6.04 21.31
CA ARG A 73 4.91 5.11 20.18
C ARG A 73 3.72 4.18 20.34
N GLY A 74 3.16 3.75 19.20
CA GLY A 74 2.08 2.80 19.13
C GLY A 74 2.05 2.11 17.78
N ALA A 75 1.12 1.19 17.59
CA ALA A 75 0.88 0.53 16.31
C ALA A 75 0.07 1.45 15.39
N PHE A 76 0.71 2.25 14.58
CA PHE A 76 0.08 3.19 13.66
C PHE A 76 -1.00 2.57 12.77
N PRO A 77 -0.84 1.32 12.27
CA PRO A 77 -1.87 0.68 11.44
C PRO A 77 -3.07 0.16 12.22
N VAL A 78 -3.05 0.24 13.56
CA VAL A 78 -4.15 -0.23 14.41
C VAL A 78 -4.65 0.94 15.27
N PRO A 79 -5.52 1.80 14.71
CA PRO A 79 -6.07 2.91 15.46
C PRO A 79 -7.13 2.43 16.47
N ILE A 80 -7.04 2.94 17.68
CA ILE A 80 -8.06 2.81 18.73
C ILE A 80 -8.54 4.21 19.06
N MET A 81 -9.80 4.54 18.75
CA MET A 81 -10.34 5.89 18.88
C MET A 81 -9.43 6.96 18.24
N ASN A 82 -9.03 6.71 17.01
CA ASN A 82 -8.16 7.58 16.18
C ASN A 82 -6.73 7.80 16.70
N MET A 83 -6.28 7.03 17.67
CA MET A 83 -4.89 7.05 18.15
C MET A 83 -4.26 5.66 17.98
N PRO A 84 -2.97 5.56 17.61
CA PRO A 84 -2.27 4.28 17.50
C PRO A 84 -2.37 3.46 18.78
N ALA A 85 -2.69 2.17 18.65
CA ALA A 85 -2.78 1.26 19.78
C ALA A 85 -1.43 1.08 20.47
N ALA A 86 -1.40 1.13 21.80
CA ALA A 86 -0.19 0.88 22.57
C ALA A 86 0.04 -0.61 22.82
N ARG A 87 1.32 -1.01 22.83
CA ARG A 87 1.76 -2.40 22.94
C ARG A 87 2.89 -2.56 23.95
N MET A 88 3.11 -3.77 24.38
CA MET A 88 4.30 -4.13 25.13
C MET A 88 5.56 -3.65 24.39
N THR A 89 6.52 -3.08 25.09
CA THR A 89 7.78 -2.47 24.62
C THR A 89 7.63 -1.15 23.84
N ASP A 90 6.45 -0.62 23.62
CA ASP A 90 6.31 0.74 23.10
C ASP A 90 6.85 1.76 24.11
N SER A 91 7.53 2.80 23.62
CA SER A 91 8.24 3.76 24.48
C SER A 91 7.34 4.91 24.92
N GLY A 92 7.63 5.45 26.11
CA GLY A 92 7.12 6.75 26.54
C GLY A 92 8.02 7.91 26.12
N THR A 93 7.62 9.11 26.51
CA THR A 93 8.38 10.36 26.22
C THR A 93 9.66 10.50 27.04
N HIS A 94 9.71 9.89 28.22
CA HIS A 94 10.93 9.90 29.00
C HIS A 94 11.97 8.93 28.39
N PRO A 95 13.23 9.35 28.23
CA PRO A 95 14.27 8.49 27.70
C PRO A 95 14.37 7.16 28.43
N GLY A 96 14.40 6.06 27.67
CA GLY A 96 14.47 4.69 28.22
C GLY A 96 13.19 4.18 28.86
N SER A 97 12.08 4.92 28.78
CA SER A 97 10.79 4.42 29.28
C SER A 97 10.15 3.46 28.29
N VAL A 98 9.61 2.34 28.80
CA VAL A 98 8.97 1.30 28.00
C VAL A 98 7.80 0.65 28.76
N ILE A 99 6.80 0.21 27.99
CA ILE A 99 5.69 -0.57 28.51
C ILE A 99 6.17 -2.00 28.82
N MET A 100 5.97 -2.45 30.03
CA MET A 100 6.45 -3.73 30.55
C MET A 100 5.44 -4.87 30.37
N PRO A 101 5.89 -6.13 30.30
CA PRO A 101 5.02 -7.29 30.38
C PRO A 101 4.29 -7.35 31.74
N PRO A 102 3.11 -8.05 31.85
CA PRO A 102 2.62 -9.00 30.82
C PRO A 102 1.70 -8.40 29.76
N CYS A 103 1.18 -7.17 29.89
CA CYS A 103 0.16 -6.63 29.01
C CYS A 103 -0.97 -7.66 28.74
N CYS A 104 -1.64 -7.65 27.57
CA CYS A 104 -2.63 -8.66 27.22
C CYS A 104 -2.06 -9.69 26.25
N PRO A 105 -1.58 -10.86 26.70
CA PRO A 105 -0.91 -11.82 25.83
C PRO A 105 -1.87 -12.52 24.84
N THR A 106 -3.16 -12.47 25.08
CA THR A 106 -4.19 -13.06 24.20
C THR A 106 -4.60 -12.14 23.06
N VAL A 107 -4.24 -10.86 23.12
CA VAL A 107 -4.49 -9.89 22.06
C VAL A 107 -3.16 -9.35 21.59
N LEU A 108 -2.75 -9.78 20.40
CA LEU A 108 -1.49 -9.38 19.78
C LEU A 108 -1.76 -8.30 18.73
N ILE A 109 -1.11 -7.16 18.91
CA ILE A 109 -1.12 -6.06 17.94
C ILE A 109 0.17 -6.15 17.13
N GLY A 110 0.05 -6.23 15.79
CA GLY A 110 1.17 -6.52 14.90
C GLY A 110 2.38 -5.62 15.07
N LEU A 111 3.57 -6.19 14.85
CA LEU A 111 4.85 -5.48 14.77
C LEU A 111 4.97 -4.69 13.48
N SER A 112 4.50 -5.28 12.38
CA SER A 112 4.29 -4.61 11.11
C SER A 112 2.81 -4.67 10.80
N GLY A 113 2.21 -3.54 10.60
CA GLY A 113 0.82 -3.43 10.18
C GLY A 113 0.72 -3.37 8.67
N THR A 114 -0.48 -3.58 8.16
CA THR A 114 -0.83 -3.31 6.78
C THR A 114 -1.93 -2.27 6.72
N THR A 115 -1.80 -1.32 5.82
CA THR A 115 -2.87 -0.43 5.39
C THR A 115 -3.40 -0.91 4.05
N GLY A 116 -4.70 -0.88 3.89
CA GLY A 116 -5.40 -1.35 2.69
C GLY A 116 -6.32 -2.52 2.97
N ASN A 117 -6.93 -3.04 1.94
CA ASN A 117 -7.86 -4.15 2.05
C ASN A 117 -7.25 -5.42 1.42
N PRO A 118 -6.83 -6.42 2.23
CA PRO A 118 -6.30 -7.68 1.69
C PRO A 118 -7.28 -8.41 0.74
N ARG A 119 -8.58 -8.20 0.92
CA ARG A 119 -9.59 -8.78 0.02
C ARG A 119 -9.50 -8.23 -1.39
N LEU A 120 -9.10 -6.97 -1.55
CA LEU A 120 -8.90 -6.37 -2.86
C LEU A 120 -7.86 -7.16 -3.65
N GLY A 121 -6.72 -7.51 -3.03
CA GLY A 121 -5.71 -8.35 -3.63
C GLY A 121 -6.24 -9.71 -4.07
N ASN A 122 -6.94 -10.41 -3.19
CA ASN A 122 -7.49 -11.73 -3.49
C ASN A 122 -8.56 -11.69 -4.60
N GLN A 123 -9.45 -10.70 -4.57
CA GLN A 123 -10.45 -10.53 -5.62
C GLN A 123 -9.82 -10.23 -6.98
N ALA A 124 -8.84 -9.36 -6.98
CA ALA A 124 -8.11 -8.99 -8.19
C ALA A 124 -7.40 -10.20 -8.81
N CYS A 125 -6.79 -11.08 -8.02
CA CYS A 125 -6.21 -12.33 -8.48
C CYS A 125 -7.22 -13.22 -9.22
N GLN A 126 -8.37 -13.41 -8.62
CA GLN A 126 -9.41 -14.24 -9.23
C GLN A 126 -9.96 -13.62 -10.51
N SER A 127 -10.00 -12.31 -10.60
CA SER A 127 -10.54 -11.59 -11.74
C SER A 127 -9.55 -11.35 -12.87
N MET A 128 -8.25 -11.51 -12.62
CA MET A 128 -7.23 -11.48 -13.68
C MET A 128 -7.26 -12.71 -14.57
N ALA A 129 -7.89 -13.81 -14.14
CA ALA A 129 -8.07 -14.97 -14.97
C ALA A 129 -9.17 -14.75 -16.01
N GLY A 130 -8.91 -15.04 -17.27
CA GLY A 130 -9.92 -15.05 -18.32
C GLY A 130 -10.00 -13.81 -19.20
N GLY A 131 -8.94 -13.04 -19.33
CA GLY A 131 -8.81 -12.03 -20.39
C GLY A 131 -8.77 -12.68 -21.78
N ARG A 132 -8.92 -11.87 -22.83
CA ARG A 132 -8.78 -12.33 -24.21
C ARG A 132 -7.35 -12.76 -24.48
N ASN A 133 -7.11 -14.06 -24.54
CA ASN A 133 -5.81 -14.57 -24.95
C ASN A 133 -5.68 -14.54 -26.47
N PRO A 134 -4.48 -14.28 -27.00
CA PRO A 134 -4.19 -14.61 -28.37
C PRO A 134 -4.53 -16.08 -28.60
N ALA A 135 -5.10 -16.38 -29.77
CA ALA A 135 -5.38 -17.78 -30.12
C ALA A 135 -4.09 -18.61 -29.99
N PRO A 136 -4.12 -19.82 -29.42
CA PRO A 136 -2.95 -20.67 -29.33
C PRO A 136 -2.28 -20.81 -30.70
N GLY A 137 -0.96 -20.64 -30.76
CA GLY A 137 -0.21 -20.69 -32.00
C GLY A 137 -0.24 -19.40 -32.84
N SER A 138 -0.79 -18.29 -32.33
CA SER A 138 -0.67 -17.00 -33.01
C SER A 138 0.80 -16.59 -33.15
N THR A 139 1.16 -16.11 -34.33
CA THR A 139 2.49 -15.59 -34.62
C THR A 139 2.40 -14.13 -35.02
N ASP A 140 3.45 -13.35 -34.72
CA ASP A 140 3.60 -11.99 -35.26
C ASP A 140 3.91 -12.04 -36.77
N SER A 141 4.02 -10.88 -37.40
CA SER A 141 4.34 -10.76 -38.83
C SER A 141 5.72 -11.32 -39.21
N SER A 142 6.59 -11.60 -38.24
CA SER A 142 7.92 -12.20 -38.40
C SER A 142 7.92 -13.71 -38.14
N GLY A 143 6.74 -14.30 -37.83
CA GLY A 143 6.60 -15.73 -37.54
C GLY A 143 6.96 -16.14 -36.11
N ASN A 144 7.22 -15.18 -35.19
CA ASN A 144 7.51 -15.49 -33.81
C ASN A 144 6.22 -15.82 -33.06
N SER A 145 6.26 -16.85 -32.23
CA SER A 145 5.14 -17.20 -31.35
C SER A 145 4.83 -16.05 -30.40
N ILE A 146 3.58 -15.62 -30.38
CA ILE A 146 3.09 -14.64 -29.43
C ILE A 146 2.74 -15.36 -28.16
N ALA A 147 3.46 -15.06 -27.09
CA ALA A 147 3.16 -15.63 -25.77
C ALA A 147 1.76 -15.18 -25.30
N SER A 148 0.89 -16.16 -25.01
CA SER A 148 -0.38 -15.86 -24.37
C SER A 148 -0.15 -15.57 -22.88
N ASN A 149 -0.54 -14.40 -22.40
CA ASN A 149 -0.58 -14.13 -20.97
C ASN A 149 -1.93 -14.60 -20.42
N THR A 150 -1.96 -15.82 -19.88
CA THR A 150 -3.18 -16.43 -19.35
C THR A 150 -3.50 -16.03 -17.91
N ALA A 151 -2.53 -15.45 -17.21
CA ALA A 151 -2.63 -15.20 -15.77
C ALA A 151 -2.81 -13.72 -15.40
N GLY A 152 -2.78 -12.81 -16.39
CA GLY A 152 -2.86 -11.36 -16.13
C GLY A 152 -3.51 -10.61 -17.28
N GLN A 153 -2.92 -9.47 -17.67
CA GLN A 153 -3.38 -8.68 -18.81
C GLN A 153 -3.15 -9.41 -20.15
N SER A 154 -4.14 -9.31 -21.04
CA SER A 154 -4.04 -9.90 -22.38
C SER A 154 -3.57 -8.93 -23.45
N TYR A 155 -3.48 -7.65 -23.11
CA TYR A 155 -3.11 -6.53 -23.99
C TYR A 155 -2.02 -5.70 -23.33
N ASN A 156 -1.55 -4.65 -23.97
CA ASN A 156 -0.68 -3.65 -23.35
C ASN A 156 -1.49 -2.70 -22.45
N ASN A 157 -2.31 -3.24 -21.56
CA ASN A 157 -3.39 -2.55 -20.87
C ASN A 157 -3.30 -2.60 -19.33
N CYS A 158 -2.08 -2.60 -18.79
CA CYS A 158 -1.85 -2.68 -17.35
C CYS A 158 -2.69 -1.68 -16.54
N GLY A 159 -2.80 -0.42 -16.99
CA GLY A 159 -3.60 0.58 -16.31
C GLY A 159 -5.11 0.34 -16.38
N ILE A 160 -5.62 -0.19 -17.51
CA ILE A 160 -7.03 -0.56 -17.65
C ILE A 160 -7.34 -1.75 -16.74
N GLU A 161 -6.49 -2.75 -16.73
CA GLU A 161 -6.70 -3.97 -15.94
C GLU A 161 -6.56 -3.71 -14.43
N SER A 162 -5.64 -2.85 -14.02
CA SER A 162 -5.56 -2.37 -12.63
C SER A 162 -6.81 -1.56 -12.25
N SER A 163 -7.33 -0.73 -13.15
CA SER A 163 -8.58 0.02 -12.93
C SER A 163 -9.80 -0.90 -12.87
N ARG A 164 -9.84 -1.96 -13.69
CA ARG A 164 -10.92 -2.94 -13.68
C ARG A 164 -11.08 -3.62 -12.31
N GLN A 165 -9.97 -3.92 -11.64
CA GLN A 165 -9.99 -4.51 -10.31
C GLN A 165 -10.63 -3.56 -9.29
N ILE A 166 -10.37 -2.26 -9.38
CA ILE A 166 -11.04 -1.24 -8.56
C ILE A 166 -12.53 -1.18 -8.86
N VAL A 167 -12.92 -1.17 -10.14
CA VAL A 167 -14.35 -1.16 -10.54
C VAL A 167 -15.08 -2.38 -10.01
N GLN A 168 -14.45 -3.56 -10.10
CA GLN A 168 -15.01 -4.79 -9.55
C GLN A 168 -15.19 -4.70 -8.04
N GLN A 169 -14.21 -4.17 -7.32
CA GLN A 169 -14.29 -4.03 -5.86
C GLN A 169 -15.39 -3.05 -5.46
N ALA A 170 -15.47 -1.90 -6.14
CA ALA A 170 -16.43 -0.86 -5.82
C ALA A 170 -17.88 -1.25 -6.14
N ASN A 171 -18.09 -1.93 -7.27
CA ASN A 171 -19.43 -2.23 -7.81
C ASN A 171 -19.90 -3.66 -7.50
N GLY A 172 -19.04 -4.52 -6.96
CA GLY A 172 -19.35 -5.91 -6.63
C GLY A 172 -19.46 -6.85 -7.84
N ALA A 173 -19.26 -6.35 -9.07
CA ALA A 173 -19.35 -7.12 -10.31
C ALA A 173 -18.14 -6.87 -11.20
N ASN A 174 -17.61 -7.94 -11.81
CA ASN A 174 -16.51 -7.85 -12.77
C ASN A 174 -17.01 -7.36 -14.13
N PRO A 175 -16.62 -6.18 -14.60
CA PRO A 175 -17.03 -5.67 -15.91
C PRO A 175 -16.39 -6.42 -17.10
N GLY A 176 -15.38 -7.25 -16.83
CA GLY A 176 -14.62 -7.97 -17.85
C GLY A 176 -13.51 -7.10 -18.48
N GLN A 177 -12.35 -7.73 -18.68
CA GLN A 177 -11.17 -7.06 -19.27
C GLN A 177 -11.48 -6.54 -20.68
N GLU A 178 -12.09 -7.39 -21.52
CA GLU A 178 -12.44 -7.07 -22.90
C GLU A 178 -13.37 -5.86 -23.00
N THR A 179 -14.40 -5.80 -22.16
CA THR A 179 -15.36 -4.70 -22.13
C THR A 179 -14.69 -3.39 -21.77
N MET A 180 -13.89 -3.39 -20.72
CA MET A 180 -13.19 -2.17 -20.29
C MET A 180 -12.13 -1.72 -21.30
N PHE A 181 -11.41 -2.67 -21.90
CA PHE A 181 -10.44 -2.38 -22.95
C PHE A 181 -11.10 -1.72 -24.17
N ASN A 182 -12.15 -2.34 -24.72
CA ASN A 182 -12.87 -1.82 -25.90
C ASN A 182 -13.48 -0.44 -25.63
N ASN A 183 -14.09 -0.26 -24.45
CA ASN A 183 -14.64 1.05 -24.05
C ASN A 183 -13.54 2.11 -23.92
N ALA A 184 -12.38 1.77 -23.35
CA ALA A 184 -11.28 2.71 -23.21
C ALA A 184 -10.72 3.15 -24.57
N ILE A 185 -10.54 2.22 -25.52
CA ILE A 185 -10.10 2.52 -26.90
C ILE A 185 -11.14 3.38 -27.61
N THR A 186 -12.41 2.97 -27.62
CA THR A 186 -13.49 3.66 -28.33
C THR A 186 -13.70 5.09 -27.83
N ASN A 187 -13.53 5.32 -26.54
CA ASN A 187 -13.68 6.63 -25.92
C ASN A 187 -12.38 7.48 -25.92
N GLY A 188 -11.31 7.02 -26.54
CA GLY A 188 -10.03 7.72 -26.60
C GLY A 188 -9.28 7.79 -25.25
N ASN A 189 -9.67 6.96 -24.28
CA ASN A 189 -9.05 6.88 -22.95
C ASN A 189 -7.92 5.86 -22.87
N ALA A 190 -7.50 5.30 -23.98
CA ALA A 190 -6.35 4.43 -24.09
C ALA A 190 -5.71 4.58 -25.48
N SER A 191 -4.42 4.32 -25.57
CA SER A 191 -3.71 4.37 -26.84
C SER A 191 -4.11 3.21 -27.74
N GLN A 192 -4.31 3.49 -29.02
CA GLN A 192 -4.44 2.47 -30.05
C GLN A 192 -3.17 2.45 -30.89
N ALA A 193 -2.53 1.29 -30.99
CA ALA A 193 -1.33 1.14 -31.79
C ALA A 193 -1.62 1.35 -33.27
N ALA A 194 -0.78 2.11 -33.98
CA ALA A 194 -0.95 2.35 -35.41
C ALA A 194 -0.52 1.12 -36.20
N ILE A 195 -1.33 0.69 -37.18
CA ILE A 195 -0.98 -0.39 -38.10
C ILE A 195 0.25 0.04 -38.89
N GLY A 196 1.23 -0.84 -39.00
CA GLY A 196 2.52 -0.58 -39.67
C GLY A 196 3.59 0.00 -38.72
N SER A 197 3.25 0.37 -37.48
CA SER A 197 4.25 0.82 -36.50
C SER A 197 5.04 -0.38 -35.92
N PRO A 198 6.25 -0.13 -35.38
CA PRO A 198 6.97 -1.15 -34.63
C PRO A 198 6.16 -1.60 -33.41
N GLY A 199 6.00 -2.91 -33.22
CA GLY A 199 5.52 -3.52 -32.00
C GLY A 199 6.65 -3.71 -30.98
N SER A 200 6.33 -4.21 -29.81
CA SER A 200 7.36 -4.61 -28.84
C SER A 200 8.16 -5.80 -29.40
N GLY A 201 9.48 -5.73 -29.32
CA GLY A 201 10.38 -6.70 -29.98
C GLY A 201 10.57 -6.38 -31.46
N SER A 202 10.71 -7.41 -32.30
CA SER A 202 10.95 -7.27 -33.75
C SER A 202 9.65 -7.26 -34.59
N GLY A 203 8.48 -7.22 -33.95
CA GLY A 203 7.20 -7.32 -34.63
C GLY A 203 6.70 -6.00 -35.21
N VAL A 204 5.81 -6.10 -36.21
CA VAL A 204 5.08 -4.95 -36.78
C VAL A 204 3.61 -5.09 -36.40
N VAL A 205 2.97 -3.96 -36.07
CA VAL A 205 1.55 -3.90 -35.78
C VAL A 205 0.72 -4.15 -37.04
N THR A 206 -0.10 -5.18 -37.01
CA THR A 206 -1.04 -5.56 -38.07
C THR A 206 -2.47 -5.43 -37.56
N ALA A 207 -3.46 -5.50 -38.44
CA ALA A 207 -4.87 -5.51 -38.03
C ALA A 207 -5.20 -6.68 -37.10
N GLN A 208 -4.52 -7.80 -37.20
CA GLN A 208 -4.75 -9.01 -36.38
C GLN A 208 -4.17 -8.88 -34.96
N ASN A 209 -3.04 -8.16 -34.80
CA ASN A 209 -2.34 -8.05 -33.53
C ASN A 209 -2.44 -6.65 -32.89
N GLN A 210 -3.11 -5.70 -33.53
CA GLN A 210 -3.23 -4.32 -33.08
C GLN A 210 -3.68 -4.19 -31.62
N ALA A 211 -4.65 -5.02 -31.22
CA ALA A 211 -5.17 -4.99 -29.87
C ALA A 211 -4.07 -5.30 -28.82
N TRP A 212 -3.10 -6.16 -29.10
CA TRP A 212 -2.05 -6.53 -28.15
C TRP A 212 -1.06 -5.41 -27.85
N TYR A 213 -0.83 -4.53 -28.82
CA TYR A 213 0.03 -3.37 -28.66
C TYR A 213 -0.71 -2.12 -28.22
N SER A 214 -2.04 -2.23 -28.08
CA SER A 214 -2.93 -1.15 -27.66
C SER A 214 -3.27 -1.24 -26.17
N GLY A 215 -3.79 -0.15 -25.60
CA GLY A 215 -4.30 -0.12 -24.24
C GLY A 215 -3.44 0.66 -23.23
N GLY A 216 -2.34 1.23 -23.70
CA GLY A 216 -1.53 2.11 -22.84
C GLY A 216 -2.34 3.31 -22.36
N THR A 217 -2.21 3.64 -21.06
CA THR A 217 -2.97 4.70 -20.41
C THR A 217 -2.09 5.58 -19.53
N THR A 218 -2.44 6.84 -19.43
CA THR A 218 -1.92 7.78 -18.45
C THR A 218 -2.72 7.73 -17.16
N PRO A 219 -2.21 8.24 -16.00
CA PRO A 219 -2.99 8.37 -14.77
C PRO A 219 -4.32 9.13 -14.95
N SER A 220 -4.33 10.17 -15.80
CA SER A 220 -5.55 10.93 -16.11
C SER A 220 -6.58 10.09 -16.87
N GLN A 221 -6.13 9.32 -17.86
CA GLN A 221 -6.99 8.39 -18.58
C GLN A 221 -7.52 7.28 -17.67
N GLN A 222 -6.69 6.74 -16.76
CA GLN A 222 -7.12 5.77 -15.76
C GLN A 222 -8.22 6.36 -14.85
N ALA A 223 -8.04 7.58 -14.36
CA ALA A 223 -9.05 8.27 -13.56
C ALA A 223 -10.36 8.48 -14.34
N THR A 224 -10.27 8.80 -15.63
CA THR A 224 -11.43 8.91 -16.52
C THR A 224 -12.11 7.55 -16.73
N ILE A 225 -11.35 6.49 -16.96
CA ILE A 225 -11.86 5.12 -17.09
C ILE A 225 -12.61 4.71 -15.82
N LEU A 226 -12.04 4.94 -14.65
CA LEU A 226 -12.68 4.66 -13.36
C LEU A 226 -14.01 5.44 -13.23
N THR A 227 -13.99 6.74 -13.51
CA THR A 227 -15.17 7.62 -13.43
C THR A 227 -16.28 7.18 -14.38
N ASN A 228 -15.93 6.83 -15.62
CA ASN A 228 -16.89 6.35 -16.63
C ASN A 228 -17.50 4.98 -16.26
N ASN A 229 -16.87 4.25 -15.36
CA ASN A 229 -17.38 2.98 -14.82
C ASN A 229 -18.02 3.15 -13.41
N GLY A 230 -18.44 4.36 -13.05
CA GLY A 230 -19.17 4.63 -11.82
C GLY A 230 -18.29 4.78 -10.57
N VAL A 231 -16.97 4.89 -10.72
CA VAL A 231 -16.02 5.08 -9.62
C VAL A 231 -15.32 6.44 -9.77
N PRO A 232 -15.90 7.55 -9.26
CA PRO A 232 -15.30 8.87 -9.35
C PRO A 232 -13.87 8.89 -8.86
N SER A 233 -12.95 9.41 -9.66
CA SER A 233 -11.51 9.33 -9.42
C SER A 233 -10.78 10.59 -9.87
N GLN A 234 -9.61 10.80 -9.30
CA GLN A 234 -8.72 11.92 -9.61
C GLN A 234 -7.28 11.43 -9.74
N THR A 235 -6.37 12.30 -10.15
CA THR A 235 -4.94 11.99 -10.24
C THR A 235 -4.16 12.51 -9.05
N ILE A 236 -3.13 11.76 -8.65
CA ILE A 236 -2.02 12.28 -7.83
C ILE A 236 -0.85 12.52 -8.80
N ALA A 237 -0.39 13.76 -8.85
CA ALA A 237 0.74 14.13 -9.68
C ALA A 237 2.05 13.47 -9.19
N PRO A 238 3.00 13.17 -10.10
CA PRO A 238 4.31 12.69 -9.70
C PRO A 238 5.05 13.79 -8.91
N THR A 239 5.69 13.38 -7.83
CA THR A 239 6.57 14.28 -7.06
C THR A 239 7.98 13.71 -7.06
N ALA A 240 8.97 14.58 -7.22
CA ALA A 240 10.40 14.19 -7.30
C ALA A 240 10.97 13.60 -5.99
N THR A 241 10.24 13.60 -4.91
CA THR A 241 10.79 13.40 -3.55
C THR A 241 9.97 12.43 -2.71
N GLY A 242 9.81 11.18 -3.08
CA GLY A 242 9.25 10.17 -2.16
C GLY A 242 7.89 10.44 -1.47
N ALA A 243 7.37 11.66 -1.59
CA ALA A 243 6.09 12.07 -1.03
C ALA A 243 4.89 11.28 -1.59
N GLN A 244 5.07 10.65 -2.75
CA GLN A 244 4.03 9.81 -3.36
C GLN A 244 3.63 8.61 -2.50
N LEU A 245 4.59 7.94 -1.85
CA LEU A 245 4.27 6.80 -0.98
C LEU A 245 3.32 7.20 0.15
N SER A 246 3.57 8.34 0.81
CA SER A 246 2.70 8.84 1.88
C SER A 246 1.32 9.28 1.37
N GLN A 247 1.25 9.82 0.16
CA GLN A 247 -0.04 10.18 -0.47
C GLN A 247 -0.86 8.93 -0.79
N TYR A 248 -0.23 7.88 -1.33
CA TYR A 248 -0.89 6.61 -1.62
C TYR A 248 -1.30 5.89 -0.33
N GLU A 249 -0.43 5.91 0.69
CA GLU A 249 -0.75 5.40 2.02
C GLU A 249 -1.99 6.10 2.60
N THR A 250 -2.03 7.42 2.54
CA THR A 250 -3.19 8.21 2.99
C THR A 250 -4.45 7.81 2.25
N ALA A 251 -4.39 7.65 0.93
CA ALA A 251 -5.53 7.20 0.15
C ALA A 251 -6.00 5.80 0.56
N LEU A 252 -5.09 4.84 0.70
CA LEU A 252 -5.43 3.49 1.13
C LEU A 252 -6.00 3.45 2.55
N SER A 253 -5.45 4.22 3.49
CA SER A 253 -5.97 4.30 4.87
C SER A 253 -7.40 4.85 4.94
N GLN A 254 -7.80 5.61 3.91
CA GLN A 254 -9.17 6.10 3.72
C GLN A 254 -10.05 5.12 2.95
N GLY A 255 -9.59 3.91 2.66
CA GLY A 255 -10.32 2.91 1.88
C GLY A 255 -10.37 3.18 0.38
N ARG A 256 -9.53 4.07 -0.15
CA ARG A 256 -9.52 4.49 -1.56
C ARG A 256 -8.62 3.60 -2.40
N GLY A 257 -9.03 3.31 -3.63
CA GLY A 257 -8.23 2.55 -4.60
C GLY A 257 -7.13 3.41 -5.23
N VAL A 258 -5.95 2.82 -5.48
CA VAL A 258 -4.77 3.51 -6.04
C VAL A 258 -4.17 2.70 -7.17
N VAL A 259 -4.19 3.22 -8.39
CA VAL A 259 -3.43 2.69 -9.54
C VAL A 259 -2.14 3.51 -9.67
N ALA A 260 -1.03 2.94 -9.27
CA ALA A 260 0.29 3.58 -9.35
C ALA A 260 0.98 3.28 -10.68
N ASN A 261 1.65 4.27 -11.25
CA ASN A 261 2.38 4.14 -12.51
C ASN A 261 3.87 4.38 -12.29
N GLY A 262 4.72 3.62 -12.97
CA GLY A 262 6.17 3.74 -12.86
C GLY A 262 6.91 2.89 -13.87
N ASP A 263 8.22 2.65 -13.64
CA ASP A 263 9.05 1.79 -14.47
C ASP A 263 9.29 0.45 -13.75
N VAL A 264 9.09 -0.66 -14.44
CA VAL A 264 9.19 -2.02 -13.87
C VAL A 264 10.55 -2.36 -13.30
N SER A 265 11.61 -1.65 -13.66
CA SER A 265 12.99 -1.90 -13.19
C SER A 265 13.15 -1.89 -11.66
N GLY A 266 12.18 -1.30 -10.94
CA GLY A 266 12.17 -1.30 -9.48
C GLY A 266 11.40 -2.47 -8.86
N LEU A 267 10.61 -3.20 -9.64
CA LEU A 267 9.66 -4.17 -9.11
C LEU A 267 10.21 -5.61 -9.10
N PRO A 268 9.94 -6.37 -8.01
CA PRO A 268 10.18 -7.80 -7.97
C PRO A 268 9.46 -8.53 -9.11
N GLY A 269 10.10 -9.56 -9.67
CA GLY A 269 9.54 -10.39 -10.74
C GLY A 269 9.88 -9.91 -12.16
N TRP A 270 10.37 -8.69 -12.33
CA TRP A 270 10.70 -8.14 -13.65
C TRP A 270 12.19 -8.25 -14.02
N GLY A 271 13.06 -8.64 -13.08
CA GLY A 271 14.49 -8.81 -13.33
C GLY A 271 15.15 -7.53 -13.81
N THR A 272 15.77 -7.58 -15.00
CA THR A 272 16.45 -6.43 -15.64
C THR A 272 15.57 -5.73 -16.68
N GLN A 273 14.29 -6.07 -16.75
CA GLN A 273 13.39 -5.41 -17.70
C GLN A 273 13.14 -3.96 -17.30
N THR A 274 12.90 -3.14 -18.30
CA THR A 274 12.55 -1.72 -18.15
C THR A 274 11.27 -1.45 -18.95
N GLY A 275 10.52 -0.47 -18.55
CA GLY A 275 9.31 -0.05 -19.27
C GLY A 275 8.23 0.49 -18.36
N GLN A 276 7.35 1.30 -18.94
CA GLN A 276 6.23 1.88 -18.23
C GLN A 276 5.21 0.81 -17.85
N HIS A 277 4.77 0.84 -16.62
CA HIS A 277 3.81 -0.12 -16.09
C HIS A 277 2.88 0.52 -15.04
N ALA A 278 1.70 -0.06 -14.89
CA ALA A 278 0.74 0.33 -13.88
C ALA A 278 0.40 -0.87 -13.01
N VAL A 279 0.38 -0.65 -11.69
CA VAL A 279 0.03 -1.67 -10.70
C VAL A 279 -1.07 -1.16 -9.77
N LEU A 280 -1.88 -2.06 -9.26
CA LEU A 280 -2.86 -1.75 -8.23
C LEU A 280 -2.21 -1.88 -6.86
N VAL A 281 -2.07 -0.76 -6.14
CA VAL A 281 -1.58 -0.79 -4.74
C VAL A 281 -2.71 -1.27 -3.83
N THR A 282 -2.45 -2.30 -3.04
CA THR A 282 -3.44 -2.93 -2.18
C THR A 282 -3.13 -2.81 -0.69
N GLY A 283 -1.91 -2.41 -0.31
CA GLY A 283 -1.56 -2.24 1.08
C GLY A 283 -0.12 -1.83 1.34
N TYR A 284 0.17 -1.58 2.61
CA TYR A 284 1.49 -1.27 3.14
C TYR A 284 1.79 -2.09 4.37
N GLU A 285 3.06 -2.42 4.55
CA GLU A 285 3.58 -2.99 5.80
C GLU A 285 4.50 -1.99 6.47
N TYR A 286 4.51 -2.02 7.80
CA TYR A 286 5.23 -1.05 8.63
C TYR A 286 6.18 -1.76 9.59
N ASP A 287 7.25 -1.06 9.97
CA ASP A 287 8.07 -1.41 11.11
C ASP A 287 7.42 -0.96 12.43
N ASP A 288 8.10 -1.25 13.55
CA ASP A 288 7.63 -0.86 14.89
C ASP A 288 7.60 0.65 15.12
N ASN A 289 8.25 1.42 14.26
CA ASN A 289 8.32 2.89 14.34
C ASN A 289 7.25 3.55 13.44
N GLY A 290 6.47 2.75 12.69
CA GLY A 290 5.47 3.23 11.75
C GLY A 290 6.06 3.63 10.39
N ASN A 291 7.31 3.27 10.08
CA ASN A 291 7.87 3.50 8.76
C ASN A 291 7.38 2.42 7.79
N ILE A 292 7.06 2.80 6.57
CA ILE A 292 6.70 1.86 5.51
C ILE A 292 7.92 0.99 5.20
N THR A 293 7.78 -0.32 5.34
CA THR A 293 8.81 -1.31 4.98
C THR A 293 8.56 -1.92 3.63
N HIS A 294 7.30 -2.21 3.30
CA HIS A 294 6.91 -2.79 2.03
C HIS A 294 5.61 -2.18 1.51
N VAL A 295 5.49 -2.18 0.19
CA VAL A 295 4.26 -1.90 -0.55
C VAL A 295 3.71 -3.23 -1.07
N ILE A 296 2.42 -3.46 -0.85
CA ILE A 296 1.70 -4.63 -1.37
C ILE A 296 0.91 -4.20 -2.59
N TYR A 297 1.01 -4.94 -3.68
CA TYR A 297 0.36 -4.58 -4.94
C TYR A 297 -0.01 -5.81 -5.77
N ASN A 298 -0.94 -5.61 -6.69
CA ASN A 298 -1.24 -6.57 -7.74
C ASN A 298 -0.58 -6.13 -9.03
N ASP A 299 0.08 -7.07 -9.69
CA ASP A 299 0.81 -6.86 -10.93
C ASP A 299 0.16 -7.67 -12.05
N THR A 300 -0.52 -6.98 -12.95
CA THR A 300 -1.21 -7.61 -14.08
C THR A 300 -0.26 -8.05 -15.17
N GLY A 301 0.94 -7.46 -15.26
CA GLY A 301 1.94 -7.80 -16.27
C GLY A 301 2.55 -9.19 -16.06
N ILE A 302 2.73 -9.60 -14.82
CA ILE A 302 3.20 -10.95 -14.45
C ILE A 302 2.06 -11.85 -13.94
N GLY A 303 0.83 -11.34 -13.92
CA GLY A 303 -0.34 -12.09 -13.47
C GLY A 303 -0.32 -12.47 -11.99
N ALA A 304 0.27 -11.65 -11.15
CA ALA A 304 0.50 -11.95 -9.75
C ALA A 304 -0.15 -10.94 -8.80
N CYS A 305 -0.73 -11.44 -7.71
CA CYS A 305 -1.31 -10.64 -6.66
C CYS A 305 -0.47 -10.68 -5.39
N ASN A 306 -0.78 -9.72 -4.50
CA ASN A 306 -0.12 -9.62 -3.20
C ASN A 306 1.41 -9.64 -3.33
N GLN A 307 1.93 -9.06 -4.41
CA GLN A 307 3.36 -8.86 -4.56
C GLN A 307 3.86 -7.91 -3.49
N ARG A 308 5.10 -8.10 -3.06
CA ARG A 308 5.74 -7.27 -2.04
C ARG A 308 7.00 -6.67 -2.61
N ALA A 309 7.05 -5.35 -2.69
CA ALA A 309 8.28 -4.60 -2.92
C ALA A 309 8.68 -3.89 -1.64
N THR A 310 9.96 -3.81 -1.33
CA THR A 310 10.41 -2.92 -0.26
C THR A 310 10.06 -1.48 -0.60
N ALA A 311 9.93 -0.61 0.42
CA ALA A 311 9.66 0.81 0.20
C ALA A 311 10.66 1.43 -0.80
N ALA A 312 11.94 1.06 -0.72
CA ALA A 312 12.98 1.52 -1.63
C ALA A 312 12.77 1.02 -3.07
N GLN A 313 12.42 -0.25 -3.26
CA GLN A 313 12.13 -0.80 -4.60
C GLN A 313 10.91 -0.13 -5.23
N PHE A 314 9.85 0.06 -4.46
CA PHE A 314 8.65 0.72 -4.96
C PHE A 314 8.88 2.22 -5.22
N GLN A 315 9.68 2.88 -4.38
CA GLN A 315 10.12 4.25 -4.64
C GLN A 315 10.95 4.35 -5.94
N ASN A 316 11.83 3.38 -6.21
CA ASN A 316 12.58 3.32 -7.47
C ASN A 316 11.64 3.15 -8.68
N PHE A 317 10.64 2.26 -8.59
CA PHE A 317 9.58 2.12 -9.60
C PHE A 317 8.94 3.48 -9.93
N LEU A 318 8.54 4.25 -8.91
CA LEU A 318 7.89 5.55 -9.11
C LEU A 318 8.85 6.60 -9.69
N THR A 319 10.08 6.66 -9.19
CA THR A 319 11.07 7.69 -9.57
C THR A 319 11.65 7.45 -10.95
N THR A 320 12.02 6.22 -11.27
CA THR A 320 12.56 5.86 -12.60
C THR A 320 11.51 6.09 -13.68
N GLY A 321 10.25 5.74 -13.40
CA GLY A 321 9.15 6.03 -14.29
C GLY A 321 8.98 7.53 -14.56
N ALA A 322 9.14 8.39 -13.56
CA ALA A 322 9.08 9.84 -13.71
C ALA A 322 10.20 10.37 -14.64
N ASN A 323 11.41 9.85 -14.47
CA ASN A 323 12.57 10.26 -15.27
C ASN A 323 12.46 9.80 -16.73
N ASN A 324 12.00 8.59 -16.98
CA ASN A 324 11.85 8.04 -18.32
C ASN A 324 10.72 8.69 -19.12
N SER A 325 9.69 9.21 -18.46
CA SER A 325 8.58 9.93 -19.09
C SER A 325 9.00 11.16 -19.85
N ILE A 326 10.03 11.85 -19.37
CA ILE A 326 10.53 13.09 -20.00
C ILE A 326 11.24 12.80 -21.32
N ALA A 327 11.87 11.65 -21.46
CA ALA A 327 12.65 11.28 -22.65
C ALA A 327 11.82 10.68 -23.79
N GLY A 328 10.64 10.11 -23.53
CA GLY A 328 9.89 9.31 -24.49
C GLY A 328 8.47 9.81 -24.83
N GLY A 329 8.02 10.97 -24.31
CA GLY A 329 6.68 11.49 -24.57
C GLY A 329 5.54 10.72 -23.90
N PHE A 330 5.85 9.77 -23.00
CA PHE A 330 4.88 9.05 -22.19
C PHE A 330 4.58 9.78 -20.88
N ALA A 331 3.41 9.50 -20.34
CA ALA A 331 2.91 10.21 -19.17
C ALA A 331 3.78 10.00 -17.92
N PRO A 332 3.90 11.03 -17.08
CA PRO A 332 4.66 10.97 -15.86
C PRO A 332 4.13 9.89 -14.90
N SER A 333 5.04 9.31 -14.13
CA SER A 333 4.68 8.42 -13.04
C SER A 333 3.83 9.19 -12.03
N GLY A 334 2.59 8.83 -11.93
CA GLY A 334 1.61 9.37 -11.01
C GLY A 334 0.63 8.27 -10.68
N ALA A 335 -0.50 8.60 -10.09
CA ALA A 335 -1.54 7.62 -9.80
C ALA A 335 -2.93 8.12 -10.18
N ALA A 336 -3.80 7.19 -10.54
CA ALA A 336 -5.24 7.38 -10.45
C ALA A 336 -5.71 6.91 -9.07
N VAL A 337 -6.52 7.73 -8.39
CA VAL A 337 -7.00 7.47 -7.03
C VAL A 337 -8.49 7.72 -6.97
N THR A 338 -9.24 6.80 -6.35
CA THR A 338 -10.68 6.98 -6.18
C THR A 338 -10.98 8.13 -5.20
N ASN A 339 -12.06 8.88 -5.46
CA ASN A 339 -12.46 9.97 -4.57
C ASN A 339 -13.09 9.45 -3.28
N ASN A 340 -13.80 8.33 -3.37
CA ASN A 340 -14.50 7.70 -2.28
C ASN A 340 -13.86 6.37 -1.87
N PRO A 341 -14.09 5.89 -0.65
CA PRO A 341 -13.76 4.52 -0.25
C PRO A 341 -14.41 3.49 -1.19
N ILE A 342 -13.69 2.40 -1.44
CA ILE A 342 -14.18 1.26 -2.25
C ILE A 342 -14.26 -0.04 -1.44
N TRP A 343 -13.92 0.00 -0.14
CA TRP A 343 -14.09 -1.11 0.83
C TRP A 343 -14.43 -0.58 2.23
#